data_6fae33eaa87ff6c4266d1391760648ad
#
_entry.id   6fae33eaa87ff6c4266d1391760648ad
#
_cell.length_a   1.000
_cell.length_b   1.000
_cell.length_c   1.000
_cell.angle_alpha   90.00
_cell.angle_beta   90.00
_cell.angle_gamma   90.00
#
_symmetry.space_group_name_H-M   'P 1'
#
loop_
_entity.id
_entity.type
_entity.pdbx_description
1 polymer ?
#
loop_
_entity_poly.entity_id
_entity_poly.type
_entity_poly.pdbx_seq_one_letter_code
_entity_poly.pdbx_strand_id
1 'polypeptide(L)'
;MLFPEWTLPSRLILKKQKKNWEEEFEAEKAAYAKLRLLQGTVVPRLFGELQYDNTPALLMSDIGGVCLAAPEGGMLELDEFRRLVRQALTALSRFGVLQDDTKLDNFHLTDGRVMVVDLEMTSNENQQPLTDEQLEFGIDCAVDSLAKSYEDNQYCFWEDGILSVGVE
;
A
#
# COMPACT_ATOMS: atom_id res chain seq x y z
N MET A 1 21.06 -14.77 24.11
CA MET A 1 19.62 -14.71 23.78
C MET A 1 19.31 -13.23 23.57
N LEU A 2 19.15 -12.78 22.33
CA LEU A 2 18.76 -11.40 22.03
C LEU A 2 17.26 -11.30 22.29
N PHE A 3 16.84 -10.40 23.15
CA PHE A 3 15.42 -10.13 23.39
C PHE A 3 14.87 -9.38 22.17
N PRO A 4 13.98 -9.98 21.36
CA PRO A 4 13.50 -9.40 20.11
C PRO A 4 12.80 -8.04 20.29
N GLU A 5 12.20 -7.81 21.46
CA GLU A 5 11.54 -6.54 21.80
C GLU A 5 12.49 -5.33 21.84
N TRP A 6 13.78 -5.53 21.98
CA TRP A 6 14.78 -4.44 22.02
C TRP A 6 15.16 -3.95 20.62
N THR A 7 14.72 -4.67 19.59
CA THR A 7 14.98 -4.32 18.19
C THR A 7 13.76 -3.76 17.48
N LEU A 8 12.61 -3.75 18.17
CA LEU A 8 11.36 -3.21 17.58
C LEU A 8 11.39 -1.67 17.65
N PRO A 9 10.84 -1.00 16.63
CA PRO A 9 10.66 0.45 16.66
C PRO A 9 9.62 0.85 17.73
N SER A 10 9.67 2.13 18.14
CA SER A 10 8.77 2.67 19.16
C SER A 10 7.31 2.77 18.71
N ARG A 11 7.05 2.75 17.40
CA ARG A 11 5.70 2.82 16.82
C ARG A 11 5.48 1.60 15.92
N LEU A 12 4.37 0.92 16.19
CA LEU A 12 3.99 -0.32 15.53
C LEU A 12 2.51 -0.28 15.19
N ILE A 13 2.14 -0.97 14.12
CA ILE A 13 0.76 -1.22 13.74
C ILE A 13 0.43 -2.68 14.04
N LEU A 14 -0.71 -2.89 14.69
CA LEU A 14 -1.26 -4.20 14.92
C LEU A 14 -2.51 -4.37 14.03
N LYS A 15 -2.39 -5.18 12.98
CA LYS A 15 -3.50 -5.47 12.06
C LYS A 15 -4.13 -6.80 12.45
N LYS A 16 -5.35 -6.75 13.01
CA LYS A 16 -6.10 -7.95 13.41
C LYS A 16 -6.76 -8.60 12.20
N GLN A 17 -6.79 -9.91 12.18
CA GLN A 17 -7.60 -10.68 11.24
C GLN A 17 -9.08 -10.27 11.38
N LYS A 18 -9.74 -10.00 10.28
CA LYS A 18 -11.18 -9.74 10.23
C LYS A 18 -11.94 -11.05 10.35
N LYS A 19 -13.14 -11.00 10.90
CA LYS A 19 -14.00 -12.19 11.02
C LYS A 19 -14.38 -12.70 9.64
N ASN A 20 -14.21 -13.99 9.39
CA ASN A 20 -14.45 -14.68 8.12
C ASN A 20 -13.55 -14.20 6.96
N TRP A 21 -12.32 -13.75 7.29
CA TRP A 21 -11.30 -13.29 6.33
C TRP A 21 -9.98 -14.05 6.57
N GLU A 22 -10.09 -15.36 6.82
CA GLU A 22 -8.93 -16.21 7.09
C GLU A 22 -8.07 -16.36 5.83
N GLU A 23 -8.70 -16.50 4.66
CA GLU A 23 -8.00 -16.67 3.38
C GLU A 23 -7.24 -15.40 2.99
N GLU A 24 -7.87 -14.23 3.15
CA GLU A 24 -7.26 -12.93 2.87
C GLU A 24 -6.10 -12.64 3.84
N PHE A 25 -6.24 -13.01 5.10
CA PHE A 25 -5.18 -12.87 6.10
C PHE A 25 -3.96 -13.72 5.74
N GLU A 26 -4.16 -14.98 5.33
CA GLU A 26 -3.09 -15.86 4.87
C GLU A 26 -2.50 -15.37 3.53
N ALA A 27 -3.32 -14.83 2.63
CA ALA A 27 -2.86 -14.22 1.38
C ALA A 27 -1.94 -13.01 1.64
N GLU A 28 -2.30 -12.15 2.59
CA GLU A 28 -1.47 -11.01 3.00
C GLU A 28 -0.12 -11.48 3.56
N LYS A 29 -0.10 -12.48 4.44
CA LYS A 29 1.15 -13.08 4.94
C LYS A 29 2.03 -13.61 3.83
N ALA A 30 1.41 -14.32 2.87
CA ALA A 30 2.12 -14.86 1.70
C ALA A 30 2.70 -13.74 0.82
N ALA A 31 1.96 -12.64 0.62
CA ALA A 31 2.44 -11.47 -0.09
C ALA A 31 3.65 -10.84 0.62
N TYR A 32 3.59 -10.62 1.94
CA TYR A 32 4.74 -10.11 2.72
C TYR A 32 5.96 -11.02 2.62
N ALA A 33 5.79 -12.35 2.60
CA ALA A 33 6.89 -13.29 2.44
C ALA A 33 7.59 -13.13 1.07
N LYS A 34 6.82 -12.97 -0.01
CA LYS A 34 7.35 -12.69 -1.36
C LYS A 34 8.04 -11.33 -1.44
N LEU A 35 7.47 -10.32 -0.80
CA LEU A 35 7.94 -8.94 -0.83
C LEU A 35 9.04 -8.62 0.21
N ARG A 36 9.73 -9.63 0.74
CA ARG A 36 10.71 -9.45 1.83
C ARG A 36 11.75 -8.38 1.52
N LEU A 37 12.20 -8.26 0.27
CA LEU A 37 13.19 -7.27 -0.14
C LEU A 37 12.63 -5.85 -0.28
N LEU A 38 11.31 -5.71 -0.37
CA LEU A 38 10.61 -4.41 -0.49
C LEU A 38 10.09 -3.90 0.86
N GLN A 39 10.19 -4.70 1.92
CA GLN A 39 9.75 -4.30 3.25
C GLN A 39 10.55 -3.12 3.79
N GLY A 40 9.86 -2.11 4.28
CA GLY A 40 10.42 -0.84 4.74
C GLY A 40 10.76 0.16 3.64
N THR A 41 10.47 -0.17 2.37
CA THR A 41 10.68 0.73 1.21
C THR A 41 9.44 0.92 0.35
N VAL A 42 8.76 -0.15 -0.03
CA VAL A 42 7.54 -0.13 -0.84
C VAL A 42 6.33 -0.64 -0.05
N VAL A 43 6.57 -1.53 0.90
CA VAL A 43 5.54 -2.04 1.83
C VAL A 43 6.04 -1.92 3.27
N PRO A 44 5.15 -1.91 4.29
CA PRO A 44 5.56 -1.93 5.68
C PRO A 44 6.47 -3.13 5.99
N ARG A 45 7.28 -3.03 7.02
CA ARG A 45 8.04 -4.18 7.53
C ARG A 45 7.12 -5.05 8.38
N LEU A 46 7.01 -6.33 8.06
CA LEU A 46 6.33 -7.32 8.88
C LEU A 46 7.32 -7.90 9.90
N PHE A 47 7.02 -7.74 11.19
CA PHE A 47 7.83 -8.29 12.28
C PHE A 47 7.40 -9.69 12.67
N GLY A 48 6.12 -10.04 12.43
CA GLY A 48 5.59 -11.37 12.69
C GLY A 48 4.09 -11.39 12.92
N GLU A 49 3.61 -12.57 13.26
CA GLU A 49 2.22 -12.83 13.66
C GLU A 49 2.18 -13.08 15.18
N LEU A 50 1.13 -12.63 15.80
CA LEU A 50 0.86 -12.88 17.22
C LEU A 50 -0.65 -13.05 17.48
N GLN A 51 -1.00 -13.52 18.67
CA GLN A 51 -2.39 -13.56 19.12
C GLN A 51 -2.69 -12.30 19.95
N TYR A 52 -3.72 -11.57 19.58
CA TYR A 52 -4.22 -10.41 20.31
C TYR A 52 -5.72 -10.55 20.55
N ASP A 53 -6.15 -10.59 21.81
CA ASP A 53 -7.54 -10.87 22.20
C ASP A 53 -8.11 -12.14 21.53
N ASN A 54 -7.36 -13.24 21.55
CA ASN A 54 -7.69 -14.51 20.89
C ASN A 54 -7.93 -14.40 19.38
N THR A 55 -7.42 -13.37 18.73
CA THR A 55 -7.50 -13.16 17.27
C THR A 55 -6.09 -13.09 16.70
N PRO A 56 -5.79 -13.79 15.59
CA PRO A 56 -4.53 -13.62 14.91
C PRO A 56 -4.33 -12.16 14.45
N ALA A 57 -3.12 -11.67 14.57
CA ALA A 57 -2.78 -10.32 14.18
C ALA A 57 -1.35 -10.23 13.61
N LEU A 58 -1.15 -9.35 12.64
CA LEU A 58 0.16 -9.01 12.10
C LEU A 58 0.74 -7.81 12.83
N LEU A 59 2.00 -7.93 13.23
CA LEU A 59 2.76 -6.83 13.83
C LEU A 59 3.64 -6.21 12.76
N MET A 60 3.40 -4.95 12.43
CA MET A 60 4.06 -4.25 11.33
C MET A 60 4.64 -2.91 11.76
N SER A 61 5.58 -2.39 10.96
CA SER A 61 6.07 -1.03 11.16
C SER A 61 4.97 0.00 10.89
N ASP A 62 4.91 1.04 11.73
CA ASP A 62 4.24 2.28 11.37
C ASP A 62 5.11 3.01 10.35
N ILE A 63 4.61 3.17 9.14
CA ILE A 63 5.36 3.81 8.05
C ILE A 63 5.33 5.34 8.13
N GLY A 64 4.43 5.90 8.96
CA GLY A 64 4.18 7.34 8.96
C GLY A 64 3.65 7.84 7.60
N GLY A 65 4.00 9.06 7.24
CA GLY A 65 3.58 9.66 5.97
C GLY A 65 2.12 10.04 5.94
N VAL A 66 1.61 10.30 4.74
CA VAL A 66 0.23 10.74 4.52
C VAL A 66 -0.49 9.80 3.54
N CYS A 67 -1.73 9.45 3.87
CA CYS A 67 -2.60 8.69 2.99
C CYS A 67 -2.95 9.52 1.75
N LEU A 68 -2.87 8.93 0.56
CA LEU A 68 -3.19 9.64 -0.69
C LEU A 68 -4.70 9.92 -0.84
N ALA A 69 -5.55 9.29 -0.02
CA ALA A 69 -6.96 9.63 0.06
C ALA A 69 -7.24 10.84 0.97
N ALA A 70 -6.29 11.23 1.82
CA ALA A 70 -6.44 12.36 2.73
C ALA A 70 -6.06 13.69 2.05
N PRO A 71 -6.57 14.86 2.54
CA PRO A 71 -6.23 16.16 1.97
C PRO A 71 -4.73 16.45 1.90
N GLU A 72 -3.98 16.06 2.93
CA GLU A 72 -2.52 16.24 2.96
C GLU A 72 -1.81 15.43 1.88
N GLY A 73 -2.39 14.28 1.47
CA GLY A 73 -1.92 13.47 0.37
C GLY A 73 -2.33 14.01 -1.00
N GLY A 74 -3.34 14.87 -1.05
CA GLY A 74 -3.88 15.48 -2.26
C GLY A 74 -3.04 16.63 -2.86
N MET A 75 -1.81 16.83 -2.38
CA MET A 75 -0.97 17.98 -2.77
C MET A 75 -0.01 17.70 -3.92
N LEU A 76 0.06 16.46 -4.43
CA LEU A 76 0.93 16.14 -5.54
C LEU A 76 0.34 16.60 -6.87
N GLU A 77 1.20 17.07 -7.77
CA GLU A 77 0.85 17.18 -9.18
C GLU A 77 0.50 15.80 -9.75
N LEU A 78 -0.46 15.75 -10.68
CA LEU A 78 -0.99 14.49 -11.19
C LEU A 78 0.08 13.60 -11.87
N ASP A 79 1.00 14.22 -12.61
CA ASP A 79 2.08 13.47 -13.26
C ASP A 79 3.05 12.85 -12.25
N GLU A 80 3.34 13.57 -11.16
CA GLU A 80 4.17 13.07 -10.07
C GLU A 80 3.44 11.94 -9.30
N PHE A 81 2.15 12.10 -9.04
CA PHE A 81 1.31 11.04 -8.46
C PHE A 81 1.38 9.77 -9.32
N ARG A 82 1.12 9.90 -10.64
CA ARG A 82 1.17 8.77 -11.59
C ARG A 82 2.53 8.08 -11.58
N ARG A 83 3.60 8.86 -11.57
CA ARG A 83 4.98 8.35 -11.56
C ARG A 83 5.27 7.54 -10.29
N LEU A 84 4.92 8.06 -9.13
CA LEU A 84 5.18 7.43 -7.82
C LEU A 84 4.36 6.15 -7.63
N VAL A 85 3.07 6.18 -7.98
CA VAL A 85 2.18 5.01 -7.89
C VAL A 85 2.65 3.92 -8.84
N ARG A 86 2.99 4.27 -10.09
CA ARG A 86 3.55 3.32 -11.07
C ARG A 86 4.81 2.65 -10.54
N GLN A 87 5.73 3.41 -9.95
CA GLN A 87 6.95 2.85 -9.35
C GLN A 87 6.64 1.80 -8.28
N ALA A 88 5.68 2.08 -7.40
CA ALA A 88 5.28 1.15 -6.35
C ALA A 88 4.66 -0.12 -6.94
N LEU A 89 3.67 0.00 -7.84
CA LEU A 89 3.01 -1.14 -8.48
C LEU A 89 3.98 -2.01 -9.30
N THR A 90 4.88 -1.38 -10.07
CA THR A 90 5.93 -2.09 -10.81
C THR A 90 6.88 -2.83 -9.88
N ALA A 91 7.22 -2.26 -8.72
CA ALA A 91 8.06 -2.94 -7.76
C ALA A 91 7.38 -4.21 -7.20
N LEU A 92 6.08 -4.15 -6.88
CA LEU A 92 5.32 -5.32 -6.43
C LEU A 92 5.25 -6.40 -7.51
N SER A 93 4.94 -6.02 -8.75
CA SER A 93 4.76 -6.96 -9.86
C SER A 93 6.01 -7.78 -10.16
N ARG A 94 7.21 -7.21 -9.98
CA ARG A 94 8.50 -7.91 -10.13
C ARG A 94 8.66 -9.10 -9.17
N PHE A 95 7.89 -9.14 -8.10
CA PHE A 95 7.86 -10.24 -7.14
C PHE A 95 6.60 -11.10 -7.30
N GLY A 96 5.86 -10.94 -8.41
CA GLY A 96 4.64 -11.70 -8.68
C GLY A 96 3.50 -11.36 -7.73
N VAL A 97 3.45 -10.13 -7.21
CA VAL A 97 2.37 -9.63 -6.37
C VAL A 97 1.69 -8.47 -7.10
N LEU A 98 0.39 -8.60 -7.34
CA LEU A 98 -0.44 -7.57 -7.95
C LEU A 98 -1.41 -7.05 -6.92
N GLN A 99 -1.50 -5.73 -6.78
CA GLN A 99 -2.48 -5.09 -5.90
C GLN A 99 -3.81 -4.92 -6.63
N ASP A 100 -4.81 -5.69 -6.24
CA ASP A 100 -6.13 -5.69 -6.87
C ASP A 100 -7.05 -4.64 -6.26
N ASP A 101 -6.84 -4.25 -5.00
CA ASP A 101 -7.60 -3.19 -4.34
C ASP A 101 -6.97 -1.82 -4.59
N THR A 102 -7.33 -1.23 -5.74
CA THR A 102 -6.83 0.08 -6.20
C THR A 102 -7.58 1.25 -5.56
N LYS A 103 -7.68 1.27 -4.22
CA LYS A 103 -8.20 2.40 -3.47
C LYS A 103 -7.04 3.29 -2.98
N LEU A 104 -7.25 4.59 -3.00
CA LEU A 104 -6.23 5.56 -2.54
C LEU A 104 -5.81 5.36 -1.08
N ASP A 105 -6.70 4.80 -0.24
CA ASP A 105 -6.43 4.50 1.16
C ASP A 105 -5.27 3.51 1.35
N ASN A 106 -5.03 2.67 0.34
CA ASN A 106 -3.97 1.67 0.36
C ASN A 106 -2.59 2.22 -0.05
N PHE A 107 -2.51 3.51 -0.38
CA PHE A 107 -1.29 4.17 -0.86
C PHE A 107 -0.95 5.36 0.03
N HIS A 108 0.27 5.37 0.54
CA HIS A 108 0.76 6.41 1.43
C HIS A 108 2.03 7.05 0.88
N LEU A 109 2.09 8.38 0.90
CA LEU A 109 3.29 9.14 0.57
C LEU A 109 4.19 9.22 1.80
N THR A 110 5.40 8.69 1.70
CA THR A 110 6.39 8.66 2.78
C THR A 110 7.78 8.92 2.20
N ASP A 111 8.47 9.94 2.69
CA ASP A 111 9.84 10.28 2.26
C ASP A 111 10.00 10.38 0.73
N GLY A 112 9.05 11.01 0.04
CA GLY A 112 9.06 11.22 -1.41
C GLY A 112 8.82 9.97 -2.27
N ARG A 113 8.28 8.91 -1.68
CA ARG A 113 7.88 7.67 -2.37
C ARG A 113 6.50 7.21 -1.91
N VAL A 114 5.85 6.42 -2.74
CA VAL A 114 4.60 5.78 -2.38
C VAL A 114 4.88 4.40 -1.79
N MET A 115 4.32 4.15 -0.62
CA MET A 115 4.26 2.83 0.01
C MET A 115 2.84 2.27 -0.08
N VAL A 116 2.75 0.96 -0.33
CA VAL A 116 1.48 0.23 -0.41
C VAL A 116 1.23 -0.46 0.92
N VAL A 117 0.08 -0.20 1.50
CA VAL A 117 -0.44 -0.86 2.70
C VAL A 117 -1.64 -1.72 2.33
N ASP A 118 -2.01 -2.65 3.20
CA ASP A 118 -3.14 -3.56 2.98
C ASP A 118 -2.99 -4.46 1.74
N LEU A 119 -2.31 -5.59 1.94
CA LEU A 119 -2.08 -6.60 0.91
C LEU A 119 -3.09 -7.76 0.97
N GLU A 120 -4.24 -7.59 1.65
CA GLU A 120 -5.29 -8.63 1.77
C GLU A 120 -5.89 -9.01 0.40
N MET A 121 -6.03 -8.02 -0.49
CA MET A 121 -6.58 -8.19 -1.83
C MET A 121 -5.44 -8.13 -2.85
N THR A 122 -4.61 -9.16 -2.87
CA THR A 122 -3.55 -9.31 -3.86
C THR A 122 -3.73 -10.60 -4.63
N SER A 123 -3.60 -10.54 -5.94
CA SER A 123 -3.46 -11.73 -6.76
C SER A 123 -1.99 -12.15 -6.87
N ASN A 124 -1.80 -13.44 -6.91
CA ASN A 124 -0.52 -14.06 -7.12
C ASN A 124 -0.53 -14.75 -8.49
N GLU A 125 0.50 -14.59 -9.28
CA GLU A 125 0.66 -15.21 -10.61
C GLU A 125 0.65 -16.76 -10.59
N ASN A 126 0.31 -17.40 -9.47
CA ASN A 126 0.41 -18.85 -9.30
C ASN A 126 -0.55 -19.66 -10.18
N GLN A 127 -1.52 -19.04 -10.86
CA GLN A 127 -2.49 -19.77 -11.70
C GLN A 127 -2.18 -19.70 -13.20
N GLN A 128 -1.60 -18.61 -13.68
CA GLN A 128 -1.03 -18.48 -15.03
C GLN A 128 -0.07 -17.28 -15.04
N PRO A 129 1.22 -17.50 -15.37
CA PRO A 129 2.14 -16.37 -15.46
C PRO A 129 1.66 -15.39 -16.54
N LEU A 130 1.48 -14.13 -16.16
CA LEU A 130 1.13 -13.07 -17.08
C LEU A 130 2.33 -12.75 -17.99
N THR A 131 2.07 -12.37 -19.21
CA THR A 131 3.12 -11.82 -20.07
C THR A 131 3.51 -10.41 -19.62
N ASP A 132 4.71 -9.96 -20.00
CA ASP A 132 5.15 -8.59 -19.68
C ASP A 132 4.15 -7.54 -20.18
N GLU A 133 3.55 -7.73 -21.37
CA GLU A 133 2.52 -6.86 -21.91
C GLU A 133 1.24 -6.83 -21.05
N GLN A 134 0.83 -7.99 -20.54
CA GLN A 134 -0.35 -8.08 -19.66
C GLN A 134 -0.08 -7.40 -18.31
N LEU A 135 1.12 -7.55 -17.77
CA LEU A 135 1.55 -6.88 -16.53
C LEU A 135 1.57 -5.37 -16.71
N GLU A 136 2.21 -4.87 -17.76
CA GLU A 136 2.26 -3.43 -18.06
C GLU A 136 0.85 -2.86 -18.27
N PHE A 137 0.00 -3.54 -19.04
CA PHE A 137 -1.38 -3.11 -19.24
C PHE A 137 -2.16 -3.08 -17.91
N GLY A 138 -2.00 -4.08 -17.05
CA GLY A 138 -2.64 -4.11 -15.73
C GLY A 138 -2.18 -2.94 -14.84
N ILE A 139 -0.89 -2.63 -14.84
CA ILE A 139 -0.33 -1.49 -14.12
C ILE A 139 -0.88 -0.17 -14.68
N ASP A 140 -0.94 -0.02 -16.00
CA ASP A 140 -1.51 1.17 -16.64
C ASP A 140 -2.96 1.39 -16.22
N CYS A 141 -3.79 0.35 -16.26
CA CYS A 141 -5.18 0.42 -15.82
C CYS A 141 -5.30 0.80 -14.34
N ALA A 142 -4.47 0.23 -13.48
CA ALA A 142 -4.47 0.54 -12.05
C ALA A 142 -4.05 1.99 -11.78
N VAL A 143 -2.99 2.47 -12.45
CA VAL A 143 -2.52 3.86 -12.36
C VAL A 143 -3.59 4.84 -12.84
N ASP A 144 -4.26 4.55 -13.96
CA ASP A 144 -5.32 5.41 -14.49
C ASP A 144 -6.53 5.47 -13.56
N SER A 145 -6.94 4.34 -13.00
CA SER A 145 -8.04 4.27 -12.03
C SER A 145 -7.73 5.08 -10.77
N LEU A 146 -6.52 4.90 -10.21
CA LEU A 146 -6.06 5.65 -9.03
C LEU A 146 -5.92 7.14 -9.32
N ALA A 147 -5.38 7.51 -10.50
CA ALA A 147 -5.22 8.90 -10.89
C ALA A 147 -6.57 9.61 -11.02
N LYS A 148 -7.56 8.94 -11.60
CA LYS A 148 -8.92 9.49 -11.67
C LYS A 148 -9.51 9.73 -10.28
N SER A 149 -9.41 8.74 -9.38
CA SER A 149 -9.88 8.89 -8.01
C SER A 149 -9.14 10.01 -7.26
N TYR A 150 -7.86 10.19 -7.56
CA TYR A 150 -7.04 11.24 -6.98
C TYR A 150 -7.47 12.63 -7.45
N GLU A 151 -7.72 12.83 -8.74
CA GLU A 151 -8.25 14.08 -9.30
C GLU A 151 -9.63 14.41 -8.72
N ASP A 152 -10.52 13.40 -8.64
CA ASP A 152 -11.86 13.58 -8.07
C ASP A 152 -11.77 14.02 -6.59
N ASN A 153 -10.86 13.44 -5.80
CA ASN A 153 -10.63 13.86 -4.42
C ASN A 153 -10.04 15.27 -4.32
N GLN A 154 -9.05 15.61 -5.16
CA GLN A 154 -8.49 16.97 -5.20
C GLN A 154 -9.57 18.00 -5.51
N TYR A 155 -10.44 17.71 -6.47
CA TYR A 155 -11.56 18.58 -6.83
C TYR A 155 -12.51 18.78 -5.65
N CYS A 156 -12.91 17.72 -4.94
CA CYS A 156 -13.74 17.81 -3.75
C CYS A 156 -13.07 18.64 -2.63
N PHE A 157 -11.80 18.39 -2.36
CA PHE A 157 -11.05 19.15 -1.33
C PHE A 157 -10.91 20.62 -1.68
N TRP A 158 -10.80 20.95 -2.96
CA TRP A 158 -10.76 22.32 -3.44
C TRP A 158 -12.13 23.00 -3.31
N GLU A 159 -13.23 22.34 -3.72
CA GLU A 159 -14.60 22.86 -3.57
C GLU A 159 -14.97 23.11 -2.11
N ASP A 160 -14.56 22.19 -1.22
CA ASP A 160 -14.79 22.31 0.23
C ASP A 160 -13.87 23.35 0.92
N GLY A 161 -12.96 23.98 0.18
CA GLY A 161 -12.02 24.97 0.71
C GLY A 161 -10.94 24.38 1.63
N ILE A 162 -10.74 23.05 1.58
CA ILE A 162 -9.71 22.34 2.36
C ILE A 162 -8.33 22.53 1.73
N LEU A 163 -8.27 22.47 0.39
CA LEU A 163 -7.08 22.83 -0.38
C LEU A 163 -7.25 24.23 -0.97
N SER A 164 -6.31 25.11 -0.71
CA SER A 164 -6.23 26.40 -1.39
C SER A 164 -5.33 26.28 -2.61
N VAL A 165 -5.79 26.74 -3.76
CA VAL A 165 -4.90 26.99 -4.90
C VAL A 165 -3.93 28.08 -4.45
N GLY A 166 -2.65 27.76 -4.37
CA GLY A 166 -1.61 28.76 -4.20
C GLY A 166 -1.66 29.69 -5.42
N VAL A 167 -2.25 30.87 -5.26
CA VAL A 167 -2.13 31.94 -6.25
C VAL A 167 -0.76 32.54 -6.00
N GLU A 168 0.25 32.13 -6.79
CA GLU A 168 1.45 32.90 -7.00
C GLU A 168 1.25 33.93 -8.12
#